data_35fb51d1f77ca00fa73f6e557ef6f00b
#
_entry.id   35fb51d1f77ca00fa73f6e557ef6f00b
#
_cell.length_a   1.000
_cell.length_b   1.000
_cell.length_c   1.000
_cell.angle_alpha   90.00
_cell.angle_beta   90.00
_cell.angle_gamma   90.00
#
_symmetry.space_group_name_H-M   'P 1'
#
loop_
_entity.id
_entity.type
_entity.pdbx_description
1 polymer ?
#
loop_
_entity_poly.entity_id
_entity_poly.type
_entity_poly.pdbx_seq_one_letter_code
_entity_poly.pdbx_strand_id
1 'polypeptide(L)'
;MMADKNNKKTIRVADWMSEGVLAVETFDSIAIARQLMAKHRVNQLPVMDNENLVGIVTDRDIRDAYPTSLMINRTQEIDRFADKITVEEVMTHDVFVVRPDTPLITAVGLLRRHRIGSLPVVKNKALVGIITRSDILDFVLDGSKKRMRGAVDAFARRGHGGKKKTRRR
;
A
#
# COMPACT_ATOMS: atom_id res chain seq x y z
N MET A 1 32.54 12.74 25.99
CA MET A 1 31.88 13.25 24.77
C MET A 1 31.84 12.10 23.79
N MET A 2 30.82 11.25 23.89
CA MET A 2 30.65 10.05 23.06
C MET A 2 29.63 10.38 21.95
N ALA A 3 30.12 10.50 20.72
CA ALA A 3 29.29 10.68 19.53
C ALA A 3 28.65 9.34 19.17
N ASP A 4 27.32 9.24 19.37
CA ASP A 4 26.52 8.09 19.02
C ASP A 4 26.35 8.07 17.48
N LYS A 5 27.23 7.29 16.82
CA LYS A 5 27.19 7.05 15.37
C LYS A 5 26.18 5.95 15.06
N ASN A 6 24.90 6.11 15.41
CA ASN A 6 23.85 5.24 14.89
C ASN A 6 23.10 5.95 13.75
N ASN A 7 23.77 6.16 12.63
CA ASN A 7 23.16 6.69 11.41
C ASN A 7 22.30 5.58 10.75
N LYS A 8 21.22 5.17 11.44
CA LYS A 8 20.18 4.33 10.82
C LYS A 8 19.49 5.17 9.74
N LYS A 9 19.82 4.92 8.47
CA LYS A 9 19.14 5.50 7.32
C LYS A 9 17.62 5.39 7.55
N THR A 10 16.96 6.54 7.70
CA THR A 10 15.51 6.58 7.89
C THR A 10 14.83 6.01 6.65
N ILE A 11 14.05 4.96 6.82
CA ILE A 11 13.27 4.35 5.74
C ILE A 11 12.10 5.27 5.42
N ARG A 12 11.91 5.58 4.16
CA ARG A 12 10.91 6.53 3.65
C ARG A 12 9.81 5.83 2.89
N VAL A 13 8.69 6.50 2.70
CA VAL A 13 7.57 6.03 1.89
C VAL A 13 8.02 5.69 0.48
N ALA A 14 8.86 6.52 -0.15
CA ALA A 14 9.40 6.28 -1.49
C ALA A 14 10.18 4.97 -1.65
N ASP A 15 10.72 4.42 -0.55
CA ASP A 15 11.47 3.16 -0.61
C ASP A 15 10.53 1.93 -0.75
N TRP A 16 9.22 2.09 -0.54
CA TRP A 16 8.24 1.00 -0.45
C TRP A 16 6.90 1.28 -1.13
N MET A 17 6.62 2.48 -1.58
CA MET A 17 5.41 2.80 -2.32
C MET A 17 5.40 2.13 -3.69
N SER A 18 4.20 1.87 -4.20
CA SER A 18 3.98 1.52 -5.60
C SER A 18 3.87 2.80 -6.42
N GLU A 19 4.64 2.88 -7.51
CA GLU A 19 4.56 3.94 -8.52
C GLU A 19 3.62 3.52 -9.66
N GLY A 20 3.24 4.45 -10.54
CA GLY A 20 2.33 4.16 -11.66
C GLY A 20 0.93 3.78 -11.18
N VAL A 21 0.39 4.59 -10.28
CA VAL A 21 -0.88 4.33 -9.60
C VAL A 21 -2.03 4.32 -10.59
N LEU A 22 -2.81 3.23 -10.55
CA LEU A 22 -4.11 3.19 -11.21
C LEU A 22 -5.08 4.10 -10.45
N ALA A 23 -5.76 4.97 -11.16
CA ALA A 23 -6.77 5.87 -10.63
C ALA A 23 -8.04 5.79 -11.48
N VAL A 24 -9.13 6.34 -10.98
CA VAL A 24 -10.38 6.54 -11.70
C VAL A 24 -10.74 8.01 -11.64
N GLU A 25 -11.55 8.46 -12.62
CA GLU A 25 -12.09 9.80 -12.63
C GLU A 25 -13.38 9.89 -11.80
N THR A 26 -13.69 11.07 -11.32
CA THR A 26 -14.86 11.37 -10.46
C THR A 26 -16.16 10.82 -11.06
N PHE A 27 -16.35 11.00 -12.38
CA PHE A 27 -17.56 10.60 -13.08
C PHE A 27 -17.50 9.21 -13.72
N ASP A 28 -16.44 8.45 -13.50
CA ASP A 28 -16.44 7.03 -13.84
C ASP A 28 -17.53 6.30 -13.06
N SER A 29 -18.11 5.26 -13.66
CA SER A 29 -19.09 4.43 -12.94
C SER A 29 -18.41 3.49 -11.94
N ILE A 30 -19.14 3.10 -10.91
CA ILE A 30 -18.64 2.10 -9.98
C ILE A 30 -18.39 0.74 -10.65
N ALA A 31 -19.05 0.46 -11.78
CA ALA A 31 -18.78 -0.72 -12.61
C ALA A 31 -17.37 -0.68 -13.20
N ILE A 32 -16.94 0.46 -13.72
CA ILE A 32 -15.56 0.68 -14.24
C ILE A 32 -14.55 0.51 -13.12
N ALA A 33 -14.76 1.16 -11.97
CA ALA A 33 -13.87 1.05 -10.83
C ALA A 33 -13.73 -0.41 -10.37
N ARG A 34 -14.83 -1.16 -10.28
CA ARG A 34 -14.83 -2.58 -9.92
C ARG A 34 -14.05 -3.43 -10.92
N GLN A 35 -14.23 -3.21 -12.23
CA GLN A 35 -13.50 -3.92 -13.26
C GLN A 35 -12.00 -3.67 -13.19
N LEU A 36 -11.58 -2.42 -12.96
CA LEU A 36 -10.17 -2.05 -12.77
C LEU A 36 -9.58 -2.74 -11.54
N MET A 37 -10.28 -2.72 -10.41
CA MET A 37 -9.84 -3.40 -9.18
C MET A 37 -9.66 -4.91 -9.41
N ALA A 38 -10.62 -5.57 -10.05
CA ALA A 38 -10.57 -7.00 -10.34
C ALA A 38 -9.44 -7.35 -11.31
N LYS A 39 -9.30 -6.60 -12.41
CA LYS A 39 -8.28 -6.82 -13.44
C LYS A 39 -6.87 -6.69 -12.89
N HIS A 40 -6.63 -5.69 -12.04
CA HIS A 40 -5.31 -5.38 -11.50
C HIS A 40 -5.07 -5.92 -10.08
N ARG A 41 -6.05 -6.63 -9.52
CA ARG A 41 -5.99 -7.22 -8.16
C ARG A 41 -5.68 -6.19 -7.07
N VAL A 42 -6.27 -5.02 -7.19
CA VAL A 42 -6.21 -3.96 -6.18
C VAL A 42 -7.59 -3.78 -5.53
N ASN A 43 -7.63 -3.34 -4.28
CA ASN A 43 -8.87 -3.20 -3.50
C ASN A 43 -9.25 -1.73 -3.29
N GLN A 44 -8.54 -0.80 -3.91
CA GLN A 44 -8.76 0.63 -3.77
C GLN A 44 -8.12 1.39 -4.92
N LEU A 45 -8.72 2.50 -5.29
CA LEU A 45 -8.27 3.38 -6.36
C LEU A 45 -8.36 4.83 -5.88
N PRO A 46 -7.29 5.63 -6.01
CA PRO A 46 -7.40 7.07 -5.93
C PRO A 46 -8.40 7.59 -6.97
N VAL A 47 -9.14 8.62 -6.59
CA VAL A 47 -10.11 9.29 -7.48
C VAL A 47 -9.55 10.65 -7.85
N MET A 48 -9.53 10.90 -9.15
CA MET A 48 -8.99 12.13 -9.72
C MET A 48 -10.12 12.99 -10.29
N ASP A 49 -9.94 14.30 -10.17
CA ASP A 49 -10.67 15.26 -10.99
C ASP A 49 -9.62 16.00 -11.81
N ASN A 50 -9.52 15.63 -13.08
CA ASN A 50 -8.41 15.99 -13.96
C ASN A 50 -7.06 15.57 -13.35
N GLU A 51 -6.23 16.53 -12.96
CA GLU A 51 -4.92 16.26 -12.34
C GLU A 51 -4.95 16.28 -10.80
N ASN A 52 -6.10 16.54 -10.18
CA ASN A 52 -6.22 16.69 -8.74
C ASN A 52 -6.73 15.41 -8.09
N LEU A 53 -6.05 14.97 -7.04
CA LEU A 53 -6.55 13.90 -6.17
C LEU A 53 -7.70 14.47 -5.33
N VAL A 54 -8.92 13.95 -5.51
CA VAL A 54 -10.13 14.43 -4.84
C VAL A 54 -10.76 13.38 -3.91
N GLY A 55 -10.39 12.10 -4.07
CA GLY A 55 -10.99 11.03 -3.28
C GLY A 55 -10.20 9.73 -3.30
N ILE A 56 -10.76 8.74 -2.62
CA ILE A 56 -10.37 7.35 -2.71
C ILE A 56 -11.63 6.48 -2.67
N VAL A 57 -11.70 5.48 -3.54
CA VAL A 57 -12.77 4.49 -3.56
C VAL A 57 -12.19 3.11 -3.28
N THR A 58 -12.89 2.31 -2.45
CA THR A 58 -12.48 0.96 -2.10
C THR A 58 -13.49 -0.08 -2.61
N ASP A 59 -13.05 -1.33 -2.73
CA ASP A 59 -13.94 -2.46 -3.04
C ASP A 59 -15.12 -2.58 -2.06
N ARG A 60 -14.93 -2.14 -0.82
CA ARG A 60 -16.01 -2.11 0.18
C ARG A 60 -17.04 -1.05 -0.16
N ASP A 61 -16.62 0.18 -0.49
CA ASP A 61 -17.53 1.27 -0.85
C ASP A 61 -18.39 0.87 -2.05
N ILE A 62 -17.76 0.26 -3.06
CA ILE A 62 -18.45 -0.26 -4.24
C ILE A 62 -19.45 -1.35 -3.85
N ARG A 63 -19.06 -2.35 -3.04
CA ARG A 63 -19.98 -3.41 -2.62
C ARG A 63 -21.16 -2.90 -1.81
N ASP A 64 -20.92 -1.93 -0.95
CA ASP A 64 -21.98 -1.34 -0.12
C ASP A 64 -22.98 -0.51 -0.97
N ALA A 65 -22.56 0.02 -2.12
CA ALA A 65 -23.39 0.72 -3.08
C ALA A 65 -24.20 -0.22 -4.01
N TYR A 66 -23.79 -1.50 -4.16
CA TYR A 66 -24.53 -2.45 -4.96
C TYR A 66 -25.84 -2.86 -4.26
N PRO A 67 -26.94 -2.92 -4.99
CA PRO A 67 -28.19 -3.41 -4.42
C PRO A 67 -28.03 -4.87 -4.01
N THR A 68 -28.61 -5.22 -2.85
CA THR A 68 -28.61 -6.61 -2.39
C THR A 68 -29.42 -7.46 -3.38
N SER A 69 -28.97 -8.69 -3.62
CA SER A 69 -29.62 -9.67 -4.52
C SER A 69 -31.10 -9.94 -4.18
N LEU A 70 -31.57 -9.53 -2.99
CA LEU A 70 -32.96 -9.59 -2.58
C LEU A 70 -33.86 -8.54 -3.25
N MET A 71 -33.27 -7.46 -3.80
CA MET A 71 -34.02 -6.38 -4.45
C MET A 71 -34.09 -6.52 -5.98
N ILE A 72 -33.17 -7.28 -6.58
CA ILE A 72 -33.05 -7.38 -8.04
C ILE A 72 -32.85 -8.86 -8.45
N ASN A 73 -33.79 -9.40 -9.18
CA ASN A 73 -33.81 -10.83 -9.57
C ASN A 73 -32.94 -11.15 -10.81
N ARG A 74 -32.17 -10.20 -11.37
CA ARG A 74 -31.40 -10.42 -12.60
C ARG A 74 -30.03 -9.72 -12.55
N THR A 75 -28.98 -10.48 -12.82
CA THR A 75 -27.58 -9.98 -12.89
C THR A 75 -27.42 -8.79 -13.84
N GLN A 76 -28.12 -8.78 -14.97
CA GLN A 76 -28.07 -7.69 -15.95
C GLN A 76 -28.65 -6.36 -15.42
N GLU A 77 -29.58 -6.41 -14.50
CA GLU A 77 -30.16 -5.21 -13.89
C GLU A 77 -29.21 -4.62 -12.84
N ILE A 78 -28.46 -5.46 -12.16
CA ILE A 78 -27.41 -5.08 -11.21
C ILE A 78 -26.29 -4.33 -11.95
N ASP A 79 -25.82 -4.86 -13.08
CA ASP A 79 -24.75 -4.24 -13.87
C ASP A 79 -25.22 -2.88 -14.44
N ARG A 80 -26.46 -2.81 -14.97
CA ARG A 80 -27.05 -1.53 -15.43
C ARG A 80 -27.23 -0.50 -14.34
N PHE A 81 -27.46 -0.94 -13.11
CA PHE A 81 -27.54 -0.05 -11.97
C PHE A 81 -26.17 0.50 -11.60
N ALA A 82 -25.14 -0.35 -11.58
CA ALA A 82 -23.77 0.04 -11.29
C ALA A 82 -23.17 1.00 -12.34
N ASP A 83 -23.64 0.93 -13.59
CA ASP A 83 -23.24 1.87 -14.65
C ASP A 83 -23.77 3.30 -14.45
N LYS A 84 -24.81 3.47 -13.62
CA LYS A 84 -25.44 4.76 -13.35
C LYS A 84 -24.92 5.49 -12.12
N ILE A 85 -24.27 4.76 -11.21
CA ILE A 85 -23.69 5.34 -10.00
C ILE A 85 -22.28 5.79 -10.31
N THR A 86 -21.95 7.03 -10.03
CA THR A 86 -20.60 7.57 -10.19
C THR A 86 -19.71 7.22 -9.00
N VAL A 87 -18.41 7.20 -9.22
CA VAL A 87 -17.41 7.00 -8.16
C VAL A 87 -17.51 8.11 -7.10
N GLU A 88 -17.85 9.36 -7.53
CA GLU A 88 -18.04 10.50 -6.63
C GLU A 88 -19.11 10.26 -5.56
N GLU A 89 -20.19 9.56 -5.92
CA GLU A 89 -21.31 9.30 -5.01
C GLU A 89 -20.96 8.32 -3.87
N VAL A 90 -19.87 7.54 -4.04
CA VAL A 90 -19.50 6.48 -3.09
C VAL A 90 -18.10 6.64 -2.49
N MET A 91 -17.26 7.52 -3.05
CA MET A 91 -15.89 7.71 -2.60
C MET A 91 -15.79 8.40 -1.24
N THR A 92 -14.65 8.24 -0.60
CA THR A 92 -14.26 9.07 0.54
C THR A 92 -13.52 10.32 0.02
N HIS A 93 -14.03 11.52 0.31
CA HIS A 93 -13.46 12.79 -0.15
C HIS A 93 -12.28 13.26 0.70
N ASP A 94 -12.33 13.08 2.02
CA ASP A 94 -11.27 13.50 2.95
C ASP A 94 -10.13 12.46 2.97
N VAL A 95 -9.17 12.60 2.05
CA VAL A 95 -8.10 11.64 1.86
C VAL A 95 -6.86 12.05 2.67
N PHE A 96 -6.41 11.17 3.55
CA PHE A 96 -5.07 11.30 4.14
C PHE A 96 -4.00 11.00 3.09
N VAL A 97 -3.09 11.93 2.88
CA VAL A 97 -1.98 11.79 1.94
C VAL A 97 -0.64 11.85 2.67
N VAL A 98 0.39 11.28 2.05
CA VAL A 98 1.78 11.40 2.51
C VAL A 98 2.68 11.86 1.37
N ARG A 99 3.91 12.23 1.69
CA ARG A 99 4.92 12.60 0.70
C ARG A 99 5.93 11.47 0.50
N PRO A 100 6.65 11.41 -0.62
CA PRO A 100 7.70 10.40 -0.83
C PRO A 100 8.77 10.40 0.26
N ASP A 101 9.10 11.58 0.81
CA ASP A 101 10.10 11.75 1.85
C ASP A 101 9.58 11.51 3.29
N THR A 102 8.29 11.24 3.46
CA THR A 102 7.69 10.90 4.76
C THR A 102 8.35 9.63 5.33
N PRO A 103 8.74 9.63 6.62
CA PRO A 103 9.21 8.40 7.27
C PRO A 103 8.16 7.30 7.20
N LEU A 104 8.56 6.07 6.85
CA LEU A 104 7.63 4.93 6.71
C LEU A 104 6.84 4.68 8.00
N ILE A 105 7.48 4.85 9.16
CA ILE A 105 6.80 4.69 10.46
C ILE A 105 5.64 5.67 10.67
N THR A 106 5.74 6.88 10.09
CA THR A 106 4.65 7.87 10.12
C THR A 106 3.47 7.38 9.30
N ALA A 107 3.71 6.86 8.09
CA ALA A 107 2.67 6.26 7.25
C ALA A 107 1.98 5.08 7.96
N VAL A 108 2.76 4.19 8.59
CA VAL A 108 2.23 3.08 9.42
C VAL A 108 1.34 3.61 10.54
N GLY A 109 1.75 4.69 11.20
CA GLY A 109 0.98 5.33 12.26
C GLY A 109 -0.37 5.85 11.76
N LEU A 110 -0.41 6.48 10.58
CA LEU A 110 -1.64 6.98 9.94
C LEU A 110 -2.58 5.83 9.55
N LEU A 111 -2.07 4.82 8.84
CA LEU A 111 -2.86 3.64 8.44
C LEU A 111 -3.53 2.97 9.66
N ARG A 112 -2.79 2.82 10.76
CA ARG A 112 -3.29 2.20 11.99
C ARG A 112 -4.32 3.08 12.71
N ARG A 113 -3.99 4.37 12.92
CA ARG A 113 -4.83 5.32 13.70
C ARG A 113 -6.18 5.53 13.05
N HIS A 114 -6.18 5.72 11.73
CA HIS A 114 -7.39 6.02 10.98
C HIS A 114 -8.08 4.75 10.42
N ARG A 115 -7.49 3.56 10.66
CA ARG A 115 -8.01 2.26 10.18
C ARG A 115 -8.21 2.20 8.67
N ILE A 116 -7.40 2.95 7.91
CA ILE A 116 -7.44 3.01 6.45
C ILE A 116 -6.50 1.99 5.81
N GLY A 117 -6.79 1.59 4.57
CA GLY A 117 -6.05 0.55 3.81
C GLY A 117 -4.80 1.07 3.11
N SER A 118 -4.80 2.35 2.73
CA SER A 118 -3.72 2.98 1.96
C SER A 118 -3.62 4.46 2.21
N LEU A 119 -2.53 5.03 1.72
CA LEU A 119 -2.27 6.47 1.67
C LEU A 119 -1.75 6.80 0.27
N PRO A 120 -2.46 7.62 -0.51
CA PRO A 120 -1.91 8.20 -1.72
C PRO A 120 -0.65 9.01 -1.38
N VAL A 121 0.34 8.93 -2.27
CA VAL A 121 1.61 9.64 -2.13
C VAL A 121 1.62 10.80 -3.10
N VAL A 122 1.70 12.02 -2.57
CA VAL A 122 1.60 13.25 -3.35
C VAL A 122 2.92 14.03 -3.29
N LYS A 123 3.37 14.51 -4.44
CA LYS A 123 4.53 15.40 -4.58
C LYS A 123 4.15 16.56 -5.50
N ASN A 124 4.36 17.79 -5.03
CA ASN A 124 4.03 19.01 -5.80
C ASN A 124 2.59 19.01 -6.34
N LYS A 125 1.62 18.59 -5.50
CA LYS A 125 0.20 18.38 -5.83
C LYS A 125 -0.11 17.20 -6.76
N ALA A 126 0.86 16.57 -7.39
CA ALA A 126 0.65 15.41 -8.25
C ALA A 126 0.65 14.09 -7.46
N LEU A 127 -0.23 13.17 -7.80
CA LEU A 127 -0.23 11.80 -7.31
C LEU A 127 0.95 11.05 -7.94
N VAL A 128 1.92 10.62 -7.12
CA VAL A 128 3.15 9.97 -7.59
C VAL A 128 3.25 8.51 -7.15
N GLY A 129 2.42 8.07 -6.24
CA GLY A 129 2.45 6.71 -5.72
C GLY A 129 1.29 6.43 -4.78
N ILE A 130 1.24 5.21 -4.31
CA ILE A 130 0.35 4.77 -3.23
C ILE A 130 1.12 3.84 -2.30
N ILE A 131 0.91 3.97 -0.99
CA ILE A 131 1.43 3.02 -0.01
C ILE A 131 0.29 2.36 0.74
N THR A 132 0.33 1.03 0.83
CA THR A 132 -0.74 0.20 1.37
C THR A 132 -0.27 -0.61 2.58
N ARG A 133 -1.21 -1.26 3.27
CA ARG A 133 -0.89 -2.24 4.33
C ARG A 133 -0.07 -3.42 3.79
N SER A 134 -0.27 -3.82 2.53
CA SER A 134 0.51 -4.90 1.91
C SER A 134 1.97 -4.52 1.78
N ASP A 135 2.27 -3.29 1.34
CA ASP A 135 3.65 -2.80 1.24
C ASP A 135 4.35 -2.78 2.61
N ILE A 136 3.60 -2.47 3.68
CA ILE A 136 4.14 -2.53 5.05
C ILE A 136 4.41 -3.97 5.47
N LEU A 137 3.57 -4.93 5.11
CA LEU A 137 3.82 -6.35 5.38
C LEU A 137 5.03 -6.85 4.60
N ASP A 138 5.20 -6.44 3.34
CA ASP A 138 6.36 -6.79 2.52
C ASP A 138 7.65 -6.22 3.12
N PHE A 139 7.63 -4.98 3.61
CA PHE A 139 8.73 -4.39 4.36
C PHE A 139 9.12 -5.23 5.59
N VAL A 140 8.14 -5.67 6.37
CA VAL A 140 8.39 -6.51 7.56
C VAL A 140 8.99 -7.86 7.15
N LEU A 141 8.48 -8.49 6.09
CA LEU A 141 8.97 -9.76 5.57
C LEU A 141 10.40 -9.64 5.02
N ASP A 142 10.73 -8.58 4.28
CA ASP A 142 12.08 -8.34 3.78
C ASP A 142 13.08 -8.09 4.93
N GLY A 143 12.68 -7.31 5.91
CA GLY A 143 13.47 -7.09 7.14
C GLY A 143 13.73 -8.37 7.93
N SER A 144 12.79 -9.30 7.98
CA SER A 144 12.96 -10.61 8.62
C SER A 144 13.89 -11.51 7.82
N LYS A 145 13.78 -11.54 6.48
CA LYS A 145 14.69 -12.28 5.60
C LYS A 145 16.15 -11.81 5.75
N LYS A 146 16.38 -10.50 5.81
CA LYS A 146 17.72 -9.92 6.02
C LYS A 146 18.30 -10.32 7.39
N ARG A 147 17.47 -10.34 8.44
CA ARG A 147 17.90 -10.79 9.79
C ARG A 147 18.24 -12.28 9.79
N MET A 148 17.45 -13.13 9.15
CA MET A 148 17.72 -14.57 9.06
C MET A 148 19.00 -14.84 8.28
N ARG A 149 19.23 -14.21 7.13
CA ARG A 149 20.48 -14.34 6.38
C ARG A 149 21.69 -13.89 7.21
N GLY A 150 21.63 -12.74 7.86
CA GLY A 150 22.70 -12.27 8.74
C GLY A 150 23.00 -13.20 9.91
N ALA A 151 21.99 -13.85 10.49
CA ALA A 151 22.17 -14.85 11.56
C ALA A 151 22.84 -16.13 11.02
N VAL A 152 22.45 -16.62 9.85
CA VAL A 152 23.06 -17.79 9.20
C VAL A 152 24.51 -17.52 8.85
N ASP A 153 24.82 -16.35 8.26
CA ASP A 153 26.19 -15.96 7.93
C ASP A 153 27.08 -15.82 9.17
N ALA A 154 26.54 -15.26 10.26
CA ALA A 154 27.26 -15.15 11.53
C ALA A 154 27.53 -16.52 12.17
N PHE A 155 26.60 -17.48 12.04
CA PHE A 155 26.77 -18.84 12.52
C PHE A 155 27.80 -19.61 11.68
N ALA A 156 27.75 -19.47 10.36
CA ALA A 156 28.72 -20.09 9.44
C ALA A 156 30.16 -19.61 9.69
N ARG A 157 30.35 -18.32 9.99
CA ARG A 157 31.67 -17.75 10.32
C ARG A 157 32.24 -18.25 11.64
N ARG A 158 31.40 -18.60 12.63
CA ARG A 158 31.84 -19.15 13.90
C ARG A 158 32.23 -20.63 13.81
N GLY A 159 31.70 -21.38 12.83
CA GLY A 159 32.01 -22.80 12.62
C GLY A 159 33.37 -23.10 12.01
N HIS A 160 34.13 -22.12 11.47
CA HIS A 160 35.42 -22.32 10.79
C HIS A 160 36.65 -21.90 11.61
N GLY A 161 36.46 -21.54 12.88
CA GLY A 161 37.54 -21.07 13.78
C GLY A 161 38.06 -22.11 14.78
N GLY A 162 38.31 -23.37 14.38
CA GLY A 162 38.72 -24.40 15.35
C GLY A 162 39.57 -25.55 14.82
N LYS A 163 40.64 -25.28 14.05
CA LYS A 163 41.73 -26.28 13.88
C LYS A 163 43.02 -25.75 14.47
N LYS A 164 43.20 -25.92 15.76
CA LYS A 164 44.51 -25.83 16.40
C LYS A 164 45.38 -26.95 15.85
N LYS A 165 46.43 -26.61 15.12
CA LYS A 165 47.54 -27.52 14.79
C LYS A 165 48.23 -27.91 16.06
N THR A 166 48.07 -29.14 16.54
CA THR A 166 48.96 -29.78 17.50
C THR A 166 50.27 -30.15 16.80
N ARG A 167 51.33 -29.40 17.07
CA ARG A 167 52.72 -29.79 16.74
C ARG A 167 53.15 -30.91 17.70
N ARG A 168 53.39 -32.12 17.16
CA ARG A 168 54.16 -33.14 17.89
C ARG A 168 55.65 -32.88 17.67
N ARG A 169 56.37 -32.89 18.80
CA ARG A 169 57.82 -33.17 18.85
C ARG A 169 58.06 -34.67 18.83
#